data_5cf83679bad5fb34973029e26b9c1183
#
_entry.id   5cf83679bad5fb34973029e26b9c1183
#
_cell.length_a   1.000
_cell.length_b   1.000
_cell.length_c   1.000
_cell.angle_alpha   90.00
_cell.angle_beta   90.00
_cell.angle_gamma   90.00
#
_symmetry.space_group_name_H-M   'P 1'
#
loop_
_entity.id
_entity.type
_entity.pdbx_description
1 polymer ?
#
loop_
_entity_poly.entity_id
_entity_poly.type
_entity_poly.pdbx_seq_one_letter_code
_entity_poly.pdbx_strand_id
1 'polypeptide(L)'
;MKTQFKSLLCALVLVGLCSGAQAAYFERVDYLGSGGYSATTNGVSVSDAALDFSPASGDVALLGANTFNASLTNGSLAHSYAADAYLTFSTASTDLWMSLSQSLDATASSGALSVASHQQDAFIDMSAVTLRIVGQAGETEGSAVNVSFAGNASALYDFNSLVSGGYLGLGLSVSRGNDVVGDYLWDVQQSGERSLAFSFAGMVGEELTFSSFMLTGASLENANFAQSSLPYTLAEAGVSLNGSLTIAAVPEPETYAMLLAGLGLMGAVARRRKAA
;
A
#
# COMPACT_ATOMS: atom_id res chain seq x y z
N MET A 1 -13.90 -43.54 35.90
CA MET A 1 -13.24 -42.24 36.11
C MET A 1 -11.76 -42.20 35.69
N LYS A 2 -11.00 -43.29 35.65
CA LYS A 2 -9.55 -43.28 35.26
C LYS A 2 -9.26 -43.07 33.75
N THR A 3 -10.22 -43.30 32.88
CA THR A 3 -10.07 -43.19 31.41
C THR A 3 -10.26 -41.78 30.88
N GLN A 4 -11.01 -40.96 31.57
CA GLN A 4 -11.25 -39.56 31.15
C GLN A 4 -10.05 -38.63 31.44
N PHE A 5 -9.27 -38.95 32.47
CA PHE A 5 -8.11 -38.12 32.83
C PHE A 5 -6.93 -38.27 31.86
N LYS A 6 -6.83 -39.42 31.17
CA LYS A 6 -5.73 -39.65 30.18
C LYS A 6 -5.98 -38.96 28.84
N SER A 7 -7.24 -38.83 28.43
CA SER A 7 -7.59 -38.09 27.21
C SER A 7 -7.45 -36.55 27.39
N LEU A 8 -7.70 -36.06 28.59
CA LEU A 8 -7.53 -34.64 28.92
C LEU A 8 -6.05 -34.24 28.94
N LEU A 9 -5.16 -35.10 29.41
CA LEU A 9 -3.72 -34.82 29.43
C LEU A 9 -3.10 -34.78 28.03
N CYS A 10 -3.54 -35.69 27.12
CA CYS A 10 -3.11 -35.66 25.71
C CYS A 10 -3.62 -34.41 24.97
N ALA A 11 -4.82 -33.94 25.23
CA ALA A 11 -5.35 -32.71 24.63
C ALA A 11 -4.63 -31.45 25.16
N LEU A 12 -4.24 -31.43 26.44
CA LEU A 12 -3.50 -30.32 27.03
C LEU A 12 -2.08 -30.21 26.50
N VAL A 13 -1.40 -31.35 26.22
CA VAL A 13 -0.07 -31.36 25.62
C VAL A 13 -0.10 -30.91 24.16
N LEU A 14 -1.15 -31.26 23.38
CA LEU A 14 -1.29 -30.76 22.00
C LEU A 14 -1.56 -29.26 21.93
N VAL A 15 -2.36 -28.71 22.84
CA VAL A 15 -2.63 -27.27 22.90
C VAL A 15 -1.41 -26.49 23.38
N GLY A 16 -0.61 -27.07 24.28
CA GLY A 16 0.63 -26.43 24.76
C GLY A 16 1.77 -26.34 23.73
N LEU A 17 1.76 -27.22 22.71
CA LEU A 17 2.77 -27.19 21.64
C LEU A 17 2.42 -26.22 20.49
N CYS A 18 1.18 -25.75 20.42
CA CYS A 18 0.76 -24.75 19.41
C CYS A 18 0.88 -23.29 19.90
N SER A 19 1.22 -23.04 21.16
CA SER A 19 1.20 -21.71 21.75
C SER A 19 2.54 -20.97 21.73
N GLY A 20 3.48 -21.33 20.87
CA GLY A 20 4.84 -20.80 20.93
C GLY A 20 5.45 -20.22 19.66
N ALA A 21 4.80 -20.27 18.53
CA ALA A 21 5.32 -19.60 17.34
C ALA A 21 4.84 -18.13 17.33
N GLN A 22 5.42 -17.31 18.18
CA GLN A 22 5.31 -15.86 18.00
C GLN A 22 6.15 -15.51 16.78
N ALA A 23 5.48 -14.95 15.77
CA ALA A 23 6.11 -14.58 14.53
C ALA A 23 7.13 -13.45 14.75
N ALA A 24 8.19 -13.44 13.93
CA ALA A 24 9.07 -12.30 13.73
C ALA A 24 8.25 -11.01 13.52
N TYR A 25 8.89 -9.88 13.67
CA TYR A 25 8.28 -8.57 13.43
C TYR A 25 9.14 -7.74 12.50
N PHE A 26 8.56 -6.68 11.94
CA PHE A 26 9.31 -5.69 11.17
C PHE A 26 9.85 -4.59 12.06
N GLU A 27 11.12 -4.29 11.88
CA GLU A 27 11.77 -3.09 12.38
C GLU A 27 12.06 -2.15 11.20
N ARG A 28 11.71 -0.89 11.32
CA ARG A 28 12.08 0.11 10.31
C ARG A 28 13.54 0.51 10.46
N VAL A 29 14.31 0.37 9.39
CA VAL A 29 15.74 0.76 9.33
C VAL A 29 15.88 2.15 8.75
N ASP A 30 15.20 2.41 7.62
CA ASP A 30 15.29 3.68 6.90
C ASP A 30 13.97 4.00 6.18
N TYR A 31 13.84 5.25 5.77
CA TYR A 31 12.66 5.74 5.09
C TYR A 31 13.00 6.93 4.20
N LEU A 32 12.53 6.89 2.96
CA LEU A 32 12.62 7.97 1.99
C LEU A 32 11.30 8.09 1.23
N GLY A 33 10.76 9.28 1.16
CA GLY A 33 9.54 9.55 0.39
C GLY A 33 9.47 11.00 -0.04
N SER A 34 8.74 11.24 -1.11
CA SER A 34 8.48 12.57 -1.65
C SER A 34 7.08 12.64 -2.27
N GLY A 35 6.58 13.83 -2.44
CA GLY A 35 5.36 14.07 -3.18
C GLY A 35 5.41 15.45 -3.81
N GLY A 36 4.63 15.67 -4.82
CA GLY A 36 4.61 16.95 -5.49
C GLY A 36 3.40 17.12 -6.39
N TYR A 37 3.23 18.37 -6.78
CA TYR A 37 2.20 18.82 -7.70
C TYR A 37 2.79 19.83 -8.65
N SER A 38 2.42 19.74 -9.90
CA SER A 38 2.73 20.75 -10.90
C SER A 38 1.55 21.02 -11.82
N ALA A 39 1.38 22.26 -12.24
CA ALA A 39 0.41 22.62 -13.26
C ALA A 39 0.97 23.70 -14.18
N THR A 40 0.65 23.60 -15.44
CA THR A 40 0.98 24.59 -16.47
C THR A 40 -0.27 24.94 -17.26
N THR A 41 -0.62 26.23 -17.34
CA THR A 41 -1.76 26.69 -18.11
C THR A 41 -1.31 27.80 -19.05
N ASN A 42 -1.50 27.63 -20.36
CA ASN A 42 -1.11 28.57 -21.40
C ASN A 42 0.34 29.07 -21.24
N GLY A 43 1.26 28.16 -20.85
CA GLY A 43 2.68 28.47 -20.65
C GLY A 43 3.03 29.09 -19.28
N VAL A 44 2.05 29.30 -18.40
CA VAL A 44 2.30 29.75 -17.02
C VAL A 44 2.32 28.52 -16.11
N SER A 45 3.44 28.29 -15.44
CA SER A 45 3.63 27.13 -14.57
C SER A 45 3.52 27.50 -13.09
N VAL A 46 2.90 26.61 -12.34
CA VAL A 46 2.88 26.60 -10.87
C VAL A 46 3.32 25.22 -10.41
N SER A 47 4.22 25.14 -9.46
CA SER A 47 4.64 23.89 -8.87
C SER A 47 4.80 24.02 -7.38
N ASP A 48 4.42 22.98 -6.66
CA ASP A 48 4.73 22.80 -5.25
C ASP A 48 5.38 21.43 -5.09
N ALA A 49 6.65 21.44 -4.74
CA ALA A 49 7.46 20.24 -4.58
C ALA A 49 7.66 19.83 -3.11
N ALA A 50 6.96 20.48 -2.19
CA ALA A 50 7.32 20.48 -0.78
C ALA A 50 6.51 19.49 0.07
N LEU A 51 6.35 18.26 -0.38
CA LEU A 51 5.90 17.20 0.49
C LEU A 51 7.12 16.34 0.84
N ASP A 52 7.90 16.77 1.84
CA ASP A 52 8.97 15.97 2.42
C ASP A 52 8.41 15.13 3.56
N PHE A 53 8.60 13.84 3.45
CA PHE A 53 8.28 12.91 4.51
C PHE A 53 9.44 12.91 5.53
N SER A 54 9.26 13.53 6.67
CA SER A 54 10.21 13.44 7.78
C SER A 54 9.81 12.30 8.71
N PRO A 55 10.67 11.32 8.97
CA PRO A 55 10.36 10.22 9.87
C PRO A 55 10.20 10.73 11.30
N ALA A 56 8.99 10.71 11.82
CA ALA A 56 8.78 10.73 13.27
C ALA A 56 9.03 9.31 13.81
N SER A 57 9.56 9.19 15.02
CA SER A 57 9.77 7.88 15.64
C SER A 57 8.41 7.19 15.86
N GLY A 58 8.17 6.07 15.15
CA GLY A 58 6.97 5.26 15.26
C GLY A 58 6.07 5.39 14.04
N ASP A 59 5.31 6.45 13.93
CA ASP A 59 4.36 6.67 12.84
C ASP A 59 4.87 7.70 11.85
N VAL A 60 4.62 7.46 10.55
CA VAL A 60 4.91 8.43 9.51
C VAL A 60 3.57 8.83 8.90
N ALA A 61 3.19 10.09 9.05
CA ALA A 61 2.02 10.66 8.42
C ALA A 61 2.41 11.91 7.63
N LEU A 62 1.88 12.04 6.45
CA LEU A 62 1.96 13.24 5.64
C LEU A 62 0.58 13.68 5.24
N LEU A 63 0.27 14.93 5.48
CA LEU A 63 -0.95 15.58 5.04
C LEU A 63 -0.59 16.81 4.21
N GLY A 64 -1.09 16.87 2.98
CA GLY A 64 -0.95 18.06 2.13
C GLY A 64 -2.19 18.26 1.29
N ALA A 65 -2.70 19.49 1.27
CA ALA A 65 -3.75 19.90 0.37
C ALA A 65 -3.42 21.28 -0.19
N ASN A 66 -3.40 21.41 -1.51
CA ASN A 66 -3.18 22.68 -2.18
C ASN A 66 -4.23 22.94 -3.25
N THR A 67 -4.65 24.19 -3.39
CA THR A 67 -5.57 24.63 -4.42
C THR A 67 -4.91 25.74 -5.22
N PHE A 68 -4.89 25.60 -6.53
CA PHE A 68 -4.33 26.56 -7.44
C PHE A 68 -5.39 27.12 -8.37
N ASN A 69 -5.28 28.40 -8.70
CA ASN A 69 -6.17 29.07 -9.64
C ASN A 69 -5.33 29.72 -10.74
N ALA A 70 -5.58 29.34 -11.99
CA ALA A 70 -5.02 30.02 -13.15
C ALA A 70 -6.06 30.96 -13.76
N SER A 71 -5.75 32.24 -13.81
CA SER A 71 -6.61 33.26 -14.47
C SER A 71 -6.33 33.28 -15.96
N LEU A 72 -7.38 33.25 -16.77
CA LEU A 72 -7.35 33.33 -18.22
C LEU A 72 -8.09 34.55 -18.72
N THR A 73 -7.97 34.88 -19.99
CA THR A 73 -8.47 36.13 -20.58
C THR A 73 -9.96 36.38 -20.32
N ASN A 74 -10.79 35.34 -20.32
CA ASN A 74 -12.24 35.46 -20.15
C ASN A 74 -12.76 34.47 -19.08
N GLY A 75 -11.93 34.16 -18.06
CA GLY A 75 -12.35 33.27 -17.01
C GLY A 75 -11.19 32.73 -16.20
N SER A 76 -11.44 31.66 -15.48
CA SER A 76 -10.43 31.01 -14.66
C SER A 76 -10.52 29.49 -14.77
N LEU A 77 -9.39 28.85 -14.67
CA LEU A 77 -9.25 27.40 -14.51
C LEU A 77 -8.76 27.16 -13.08
N ALA A 78 -9.58 26.51 -12.29
CA ALA A 78 -9.22 26.13 -10.93
C ALA A 78 -8.83 24.66 -10.91
N HIS A 79 -7.79 24.33 -10.17
CA HIS A 79 -7.35 22.96 -9.97
C HIS A 79 -6.85 22.76 -8.53
N SER A 80 -7.04 21.57 -8.01
CA SER A 80 -6.63 21.22 -6.66
C SER A 80 -6.08 19.80 -6.60
N TYR A 81 -5.23 19.54 -5.61
CA TYR A 81 -4.85 18.19 -5.25
C TYR A 81 -4.84 18.04 -3.73
N ALA A 82 -5.03 16.81 -3.27
CA ALA A 82 -4.80 16.40 -1.90
C ALA A 82 -3.97 15.12 -1.89
N ALA A 83 -3.01 15.08 -1.00
CA ALA A 83 -2.16 13.91 -0.84
C ALA A 83 -2.05 13.56 0.64
N ASP A 84 -2.09 12.27 0.94
CA ASP A 84 -2.00 11.75 2.29
C ASP A 84 -1.29 10.40 2.28
N ALA A 85 -0.32 10.22 3.14
CA ALA A 85 0.42 8.98 3.28
C ALA A 85 0.66 8.67 4.75
N TYR A 86 0.41 7.43 5.11
CA TYR A 86 0.54 6.95 6.47
C TYR A 86 1.13 5.54 6.49
N LEU A 87 2.10 5.31 7.38
CA LEU A 87 2.73 4.03 7.59
C LEU A 87 2.95 3.80 9.08
N THR A 88 2.30 2.76 9.62
CA THR A 88 2.44 2.36 11.03
C THR A 88 3.14 1.01 11.14
N PHE A 89 4.03 0.89 12.12
CA PHE A 89 4.72 -0.35 12.45
C PHE A 89 4.20 -0.91 13.76
N SER A 90 3.84 -2.20 13.77
CA SER A 90 3.51 -2.95 14.96
C SER A 90 4.41 -4.18 15.11
N THR A 91 4.33 -4.86 16.25
CA THR A 91 5.12 -6.06 16.53
C THR A 91 4.82 -7.26 15.64
N ALA A 92 3.74 -7.22 14.86
CA ALA A 92 3.31 -8.34 14.02
C ALA A 92 2.85 -7.91 12.63
N SER A 93 2.70 -6.60 12.38
CA SER A 93 2.20 -6.09 11.12
C SER A 93 2.71 -4.69 10.84
N THR A 94 2.67 -4.30 9.58
CA THR A 94 2.92 -2.94 9.14
C THR A 94 1.72 -2.49 8.34
N ASP A 95 1.01 -1.51 8.84
CA ASP A 95 -0.13 -0.91 8.15
C ASP A 95 0.35 0.20 7.22
N LEU A 96 -0.14 0.18 6.00
CA LEU A 96 0.15 1.17 4.97
C LEU A 96 -1.16 1.79 4.49
N TRP A 97 -1.23 3.11 4.52
CA TRP A 97 -2.30 3.86 3.91
C TRP A 97 -1.75 5.04 3.13
N MET A 98 -2.23 5.22 1.90
CA MET A 98 -1.86 6.32 1.00
C MET A 98 -3.09 6.80 0.24
N SER A 99 -3.17 8.10 -0.02
CA SER A 99 -4.22 8.69 -0.86
C SER A 99 -3.68 9.86 -1.66
N LEU A 100 -4.03 9.91 -2.93
CA LEU A 100 -3.76 11.03 -3.83
C LEU A 100 -5.02 11.36 -4.60
N SER A 101 -5.41 12.63 -4.64
CA SER A 101 -6.54 13.09 -5.44
C SER A 101 -6.24 14.42 -6.10
N GLN A 102 -6.89 14.67 -7.22
CA GLN A 102 -6.87 15.96 -7.91
C GLN A 102 -8.23 16.26 -8.53
N SER A 103 -8.54 17.54 -8.66
CA SER A 103 -9.67 18.02 -9.45
C SER A 103 -9.24 19.12 -10.40
N LEU A 104 -9.91 19.22 -11.54
CA LEU A 104 -9.74 20.28 -12.53
C LEU A 104 -11.11 20.87 -12.88
N ASP A 105 -11.32 22.10 -12.44
CA ASP A 105 -12.58 22.80 -12.65
C ASP A 105 -12.37 24.01 -13.56
N ALA A 106 -13.31 24.25 -14.47
CA ALA A 106 -13.35 25.43 -15.31
C ALA A 106 -14.46 26.39 -14.87
N THR A 107 -14.10 27.65 -14.68
CA THR A 107 -15.06 28.73 -14.38
C THR A 107 -14.83 29.93 -15.30
N ALA A 108 -15.89 30.61 -15.65
CA ALA A 108 -15.80 31.87 -16.38
C ALA A 108 -16.46 33.00 -15.58
N SER A 109 -15.79 34.14 -15.52
CA SER A 109 -16.33 35.36 -14.92
C SER A 109 -17.19 36.17 -15.92
N SER A 110 -16.86 36.09 -17.19
CA SER A 110 -17.61 36.72 -18.28
C SER A 110 -17.19 36.12 -19.62
N GLY A 111 -18.14 35.88 -20.51
CA GLY A 111 -17.86 35.33 -21.84
C GLY A 111 -17.51 33.82 -21.82
N ALA A 112 -16.89 33.34 -22.88
CA ALA A 112 -16.42 32.00 -23.01
C ALA A 112 -15.00 31.84 -22.48
N LEU A 113 -14.71 30.69 -21.86
CA LEU A 113 -13.36 30.30 -21.43
C LEU A 113 -12.64 29.62 -22.58
N SER A 114 -11.45 30.06 -22.93
CA SER A 114 -10.59 29.39 -23.92
C SER A 114 -9.26 29.03 -23.31
N VAL A 115 -8.91 27.74 -23.41
CA VAL A 115 -7.66 27.18 -22.92
C VAL A 115 -6.89 26.58 -24.08
N ALA A 116 -5.73 27.19 -24.42
CA ALA A 116 -4.87 26.66 -25.48
C ALA A 116 -4.17 25.37 -25.03
N SER A 117 -3.65 25.35 -23.81
CA SER A 117 -3.06 24.17 -23.20
C SER A 117 -3.19 24.23 -21.68
N HIS A 118 -3.44 23.09 -21.06
CA HIS A 118 -3.33 22.88 -19.63
C HIS A 118 -2.79 21.50 -19.37
N GLN A 119 -1.88 21.37 -18.43
CA GLN A 119 -1.39 20.11 -17.90
C GLN A 119 -1.26 20.24 -16.39
N GLN A 120 -1.70 19.24 -15.68
CA GLN A 120 -1.45 19.11 -14.25
C GLN A 120 -1.05 17.68 -13.93
N ASP A 121 -0.12 17.54 -12.99
CA ASP A 121 0.42 16.29 -12.54
C ASP A 121 0.57 16.33 -11.02
N ALA A 122 0.22 15.25 -10.35
CA ALA A 122 0.47 15.07 -8.93
C ALA A 122 1.00 13.67 -8.67
N PHE A 123 1.90 13.54 -7.71
CA PHE A 123 2.48 12.25 -7.34
C PHE A 123 2.76 12.16 -5.84
N ILE A 124 2.69 10.94 -5.33
CA ILE A 124 3.29 10.52 -4.07
C ILE A 124 4.25 9.39 -4.41
N ASP A 125 5.48 9.49 -3.95
CA ASP A 125 6.50 8.48 -4.10
C ASP A 125 7.08 8.15 -2.72
N MET A 126 6.75 6.97 -2.21
CA MET A 126 7.44 6.35 -1.09
C MET A 126 8.53 5.44 -1.67
N SER A 127 9.62 6.06 -2.07
CA SER A 127 10.65 5.41 -2.88
C SER A 127 11.42 4.32 -2.14
N ALA A 128 11.55 4.40 -0.82
CA ALA A 128 12.18 3.35 -0.03
C ALA A 128 11.80 3.41 1.44
N VAL A 129 11.13 2.37 1.92
CA VAL A 129 11.03 2.05 3.34
C VAL A 129 11.81 0.76 3.57
N THR A 130 12.95 0.83 4.24
CA THR A 130 13.74 -0.35 4.55
C THR A 130 13.25 -0.95 5.86
N LEU A 131 12.79 -2.18 5.79
CA LEU A 131 12.28 -2.99 6.89
C LEU A 131 13.22 -4.14 7.13
N ARG A 132 13.60 -4.36 8.39
CA ARG A 132 14.34 -5.53 8.81
C ARG A 132 13.40 -6.53 9.48
N ILE A 133 13.52 -7.80 9.12
CA ILE A 133 12.82 -8.89 9.79
C ILE A 133 13.58 -9.23 11.07
N VAL A 134 12.95 -9.00 12.22
CA VAL A 134 13.55 -9.25 13.53
C VAL A 134 12.84 -10.44 14.17
N GLY A 135 13.62 -11.43 14.58
CA GLY A 135 13.12 -12.62 15.28
C GLY A 135 12.66 -12.32 16.69
N GLN A 136 11.58 -12.96 17.12
CA GLN A 136 11.19 -12.95 18.53
C GLN A 136 11.88 -14.08 19.31
N ALA A 137 11.61 -14.15 20.62
CA ALA A 137 12.26 -15.11 21.50
C ALA A 137 12.11 -16.57 21.02
N GLY A 138 13.23 -17.15 20.63
CA GLY A 138 13.31 -18.53 20.11
C GLY A 138 13.58 -18.63 18.60
N GLU A 139 13.50 -17.52 17.86
CA GLU A 139 13.87 -17.46 16.45
C GLU A 139 15.31 -16.95 16.33
N THR A 140 16.10 -17.64 15.52
CA THR A 140 17.49 -17.28 15.25
C THR A 140 17.62 -16.57 13.90
N GLU A 141 18.66 -15.80 13.72
CA GLU A 141 19.02 -15.23 12.44
C GLU A 141 19.11 -16.34 11.37
N GLY A 142 18.48 -16.13 10.22
CA GLY A 142 18.36 -17.15 9.16
C GLY A 142 17.14 -18.06 9.26
N SER A 143 16.34 -18.00 10.34
CA SER A 143 15.07 -18.75 10.41
C SER A 143 14.13 -18.31 9.30
N ALA A 144 13.48 -19.28 8.64
CA ALA A 144 12.57 -19.02 7.54
C ALA A 144 11.24 -18.43 8.04
N VAL A 145 10.77 -17.42 7.34
CA VAL A 145 9.46 -16.78 7.57
C VAL A 145 8.72 -16.65 6.26
N ASN A 146 7.40 -16.53 6.34
CA ASN A 146 6.56 -16.16 5.21
C ASN A 146 6.08 -14.72 5.43
N VAL A 147 6.40 -13.84 4.46
CA VAL A 147 5.94 -12.46 4.44
C VAL A 147 4.76 -12.37 3.50
N SER A 148 3.69 -11.73 3.92
CA SER A 148 2.52 -11.52 3.08
C SER A 148 2.01 -10.08 3.20
N PHE A 149 1.61 -9.52 2.08
CA PHE A 149 0.88 -8.26 1.98
C PHE A 149 -0.56 -8.55 1.61
N ALA A 150 -1.49 -7.87 2.28
CA ALA A 150 -2.89 -7.85 1.91
C ALA A 150 -3.45 -6.44 2.05
N GLY A 151 -4.15 -5.97 1.02
CA GLY A 151 -4.68 -4.62 0.99
C GLY A 151 -5.80 -4.42 -0.02
N ASN A 152 -6.36 -3.21 0.01
CA ASN A 152 -7.37 -2.75 -0.93
C ASN A 152 -6.94 -1.40 -1.50
N ALA A 153 -7.08 -1.27 -2.81
CA ALA A 153 -6.93 -0.01 -3.52
C ALA A 153 -8.28 0.42 -4.07
N SER A 154 -8.57 1.71 -4.01
CA SER A 154 -9.73 2.31 -4.67
C SER A 154 -9.29 3.44 -5.57
N ALA A 155 -10.00 3.63 -6.67
CA ALA A 155 -9.73 4.67 -7.64
C ALA A 155 -11.02 5.36 -8.08
N LEU A 156 -10.96 6.69 -8.15
CA LEU A 156 -11.91 7.54 -8.83
C LEU A 156 -11.25 8.00 -10.12
N TYR A 157 -11.86 7.69 -11.25
CA TYR A 157 -11.37 8.07 -12.58
C TYR A 157 -12.54 8.70 -13.34
N ASP A 158 -12.67 10.01 -13.26
CA ASP A 158 -13.71 10.79 -13.95
C ASP A 158 -13.05 11.91 -14.73
N PHE A 159 -12.78 11.65 -16.00
CA PHE A 159 -12.22 12.61 -16.94
C PHE A 159 -13.27 12.91 -18.00
N ASN A 160 -13.62 14.18 -18.13
CA ASN A 160 -14.52 14.62 -19.17
C ASN A 160 -13.91 14.41 -20.56
N SER A 161 -14.77 14.24 -21.58
CA SER A 161 -14.35 14.06 -22.97
C SER A 161 -13.53 15.22 -23.56
N LEU A 162 -13.49 16.36 -22.90
CA LEU A 162 -12.63 17.51 -23.26
C LEU A 162 -11.20 17.39 -22.74
N VAL A 163 -10.96 16.50 -21.79
CA VAL A 163 -9.61 16.17 -21.32
C VAL A 163 -8.93 15.32 -22.39
N SER A 164 -7.85 15.83 -22.96
CA SER A 164 -7.13 15.17 -24.07
C SER A 164 -6.21 14.03 -23.57
N GLY A 165 -5.82 14.07 -22.31
CA GLY A 165 -5.04 13.02 -21.66
C GLY A 165 -5.29 13.01 -20.17
N GLY A 166 -5.72 11.86 -19.64
CA GLY A 166 -5.88 11.62 -18.21
C GLY A 166 -5.17 10.33 -17.86
N TYR A 167 -4.49 10.31 -16.73
CA TYR A 167 -3.90 9.11 -16.20
C TYR A 167 -3.99 9.05 -14.68
N LEU A 168 -4.06 7.84 -14.18
CA LEU A 168 -4.08 7.56 -12.77
C LEU A 168 -3.39 6.21 -12.54
N GLY A 169 -2.45 6.15 -11.61
CA GLY A 169 -1.68 4.95 -11.37
C GLY A 169 -1.31 4.74 -9.92
N LEU A 170 -1.19 3.47 -9.56
CA LEU A 170 -0.71 2.99 -8.27
C LEU A 170 0.29 1.87 -8.50
N GLY A 171 1.46 2.00 -7.91
CA GLY A 171 2.45 0.93 -7.85
C GLY A 171 2.85 0.60 -6.43
N LEU A 172 3.16 -0.66 -6.20
CA LEU A 172 3.64 -1.20 -4.94
C LEU A 172 4.66 -2.28 -5.25
N SER A 173 5.82 -2.22 -4.62
CA SER A 173 6.82 -3.29 -4.75
C SER A 173 7.56 -3.54 -3.45
N VAL A 174 7.99 -4.78 -3.28
CA VAL A 174 8.90 -5.20 -2.22
C VAL A 174 10.11 -5.85 -2.87
N SER A 175 11.30 -5.41 -2.51
CA SER A 175 12.54 -5.94 -3.03
C SER A 175 13.48 -6.39 -1.92
N ARG A 176 14.34 -7.33 -2.28
CA ARG A 176 15.44 -7.87 -1.51
C ARG A 176 16.73 -7.52 -2.24
N GLY A 177 17.42 -6.49 -1.79
CA GLY A 177 18.51 -5.92 -2.59
C GLY A 177 18.00 -5.49 -3.97
N ASN A 178 18.47 -6.13 -5.04
CA ASN A 178 18.05 -5.83 -6.41
C ASN A 178 16.92 -6.74 -6.93
N ASP A 179 16.48 -7.73 -6.16
CA ASP A 179 15.48 -8.69 -6.59
C ASP A 179 14.09 -8.25 -6.12
N VAL A 180 13.15 -8.05 -7.03
CA VAL A 180 11.75 -7.79 -6.70
C VAL A 180 11.10 -9.12 -6.28
N VAL A 181 10.62 -9.19 -5.03
CA VAL A 181 10.00 -10.38 -4.44
C VAL A 181 8.48 -10.30 -4.37
N GLY A 182 7.93 -9.12 -4.54
CA GLY A 182 6.49 -8.88 -4.64
C GLY A 182 6.25 -7.54 -5.31
N ASP A 183 5.31 -7.48 -6.23
CA ASP A 183 4.94 -6.26 -6.92
C ASP A 183 3.46 -6.21 -7.28
N TYR A 184 2.98 -5.01 -7.47
CA TYR A 184 1.65 -4.70 -7.96
C TYR A 184 1.69 -3.38 -8.72
N LEU A 185 1.10 -3.38 -9.90
CA LEU A 185 0.91 -2.17 -10.70
C LEU A 185 -0.55 -2.09 -11.15
N TRP A 186 -1.16 -0.96 -10.92
CA TRP A 186 -2.49 -0.65 -11.42
C TRP A 186 -2.47 0.64 -12.24
N ASP A 187 -2.56 0.47 -13.56
CA ASP A 187 -2.90 1.54 -14.48
C ASP A 187 -4.44 1.66 -14.50
N VAL A 188 -4.96 2.75 -13.95
CA VAL A 188 -6.38 2.95 -13.73
C VAL A 188 -7.00 3.56 -14.99
N GLN A 189 -7.92 2.84 -15.61
CA GLN A 189 -8.66 3.28 -16.81
C GLN A 189 -10.14 3.56 -16.51
N GLN A 190 -10.59 3.24 -15.30
CA GLN A 190 -11.96 3.47 -14.83
C GLN A 190 -11.99 3.43 -13.31
N SER A 191 -12.99 4.10 -12.72
CA SER A 191 -13.24 4.03 -11.28
C SER A 191 -13.53 2.60 -10.82
N GLY A 192 -13.05 2.25 -9.64
CA GLY A 192 -13.27 0.92 -9.08
C GLY A 192 -12.41 0.63 -7.86
N GLU A 193 -12.53 -0.62 -7.41
CA GLU A 193 -11.79 -1.14 -6.27
C GLU A 193 -11.04 -2.41 -6.67
N ARG A 194 -9.89 -2.64 -6.07
CA ARG A 194 -9.11 -3.87 -6.25
C ARG A 194 -8.53 -4.33 -4.93
N SER A 195 -8.60 -5.64 -4.68
CA SER A 195 -7.86 -6.28 -3.61
C SER A 195 -6.48 -6.68 -4.11
N LEU A 196 -5.48 -6.41 -3.29
CA LEU A 196 -4.08 -6.74 -3.53
C LEU A 196 -3.65 -7.77 -2.52
N ALA A 197 -2.97 -8.82 -2.99
CA ALA A 197 -2.34 -9.79 -2.10
C ALA A 197 -1.14 -10.43 -2.80
N PHE A 198 -0.02 -10.50 -2.09
CA PHE A 198 1.12 -11.29 -2.49
C PHE A 198 1.84 -11.85 -1.26
N SER A 199 2.62 -12.89 -1.44
CA SER A 199 3.42 -13.47 -0.38
C SER A 199 4.74 -14.03 -0.93
N PHE A 200 5.77 -14.00 -0.10
CA PHE A 200 7.08 -14.54 -0.43
C PHE A 200 7.79 -15.09 0.82
N ALA A 201 8.76 -15.95 0.58
CA ALA A 201 9.61 -16.45 1.66
C ALA A 201 10.68 -15.41 2.02
N GLY A 202 10.87 -15.17 3.30
CA GLY A 202 11.90 -14.33 3.87
C GLY A 202 12.68 -15.07 4.96
N MET A 203 13.66 -14.40 5.54
CA MET A 203 14.46 -14.93 6.66
C MET A 203 14.63 -13.85 7.75
N VAL A 204 14.68 -14.29 8.99
CA VAL A 204 15.06 -13.44 10.12
C VAL A 204 16.44 -12.85 9.89
N GLY A 205 16.61 -11.55 10.12
CA GLY A 205 17.82 -10.79 9.83
C GLY A 205 17.84 -10.14 8.44
N GLU A 206 16.92 -10.50 7.57
CA GLU A 206 16.85 -9.95 6.20
C GLU A 206 16.29 -8.54 6.17
N GLU A 207 16.82 -7.71 5.27
CA GLU A 207 16.31 -6.39 4.96
C GLU A 207 15.52 -6.39 3.65
N LEU A 208 14.33 -5.80 3.72
CA LEU A 208 13.40 -5.65 2.60
C LEU A 208 13.20 -4.16 2.33
N THR A 209 13.24 -3.78 1.07
CA THR A 209 12.85 -2.43 0.66
C THR A 209 11.44 -2.44 0.12
N PHE A 210 10.57 -1.71 0.80
CA PHE A 210 9.18 -1.50 0.42
C PHE A 210 9.07 -0.15 -0.27
N SER A 211 8.54 -0.12 -1.48
CA SER A 211 8.32 1.10 -2.24
C SER A 211 6.92 1.13 -2.82
N SER A 212 6.35 2.32 -2.87
CA SER A 212 5.05 2.54 -3.47
C SER A 212 4.99 3.93 -4.08
N PHE A 213 4.22 4.05 -5.13
CA PHE A 213 3.96 5.33 -5.76
C PHE A 213 2.48 5.46 -6.14
N MET A 214 2.02 6.68 -6.13
CA MET A 214 0.74 7.08 -6.72
C MET A 214 0.99 8.26 -7.64
N LEU A 215 0.34 8.27 -8.78
CA LEU A 215 0.43 9.39 -9.72
C LEU A 215 -0.92 9.61 -10.39
N THR A 216 -1.19 10.86 -10.67
CA THR A 216 -2.37 11.28 -11.40
C THR A 216 -2.06 12.51 -12.23
N GLY A 217 -2.67 12.63 -13.39
CA GLY A 217 -2.50 13.77 -14.26
C GLY A 217 -3.67 13.99 -15.19
N ALA A 218 -3.84 15.23 -15.62
CA ALA A 218 -4.84 15.63 -16.59
C ALA A 218 -4.28 16.68 -17.55
N SER A 219 -4.63 16.58 -18.83
CA SER A 219 -4.26 17.57 -19.84
C SER A 219 -5.46 17.98 -20.68
N LEU A 220 -5.44 19.23 -21.10
CA LEU A 220 -6.39 19.83 -22.04
C LEU A 220 -5.62 20.52 -23.17
N GLU A 221 -6.12 20.39 -24.38
CA GLU A 221 -5.58 21.10 -25.53
C GLU A 221 -6.73 21.75 -26.34
N ASN A 222 -6.55 23.03 -26.66
CA ASN A 222 -7.49 23.80 -27.51
C ASN A 222 -8.94 23.72 -27.05
N ALA A 223 -9.18 23.73 -25.72
CA ALA A 223 -10.51 23.60 -25.16
C ALA A 223 -11.23 24.95 -25.12
N ASN A 224 -12.48 24.98 -25.56
CA ASN A 224 -13.35 26.16 -25.54
C ASN A 224 -14.64 25.83 -24.80
N PHE A 225 -14.97 26.65 -23.81
CA PHE A 225 -16.16 26.48 -22.97
C PHE A 225 -17.10 27.66 -23.18
N ALA A 226 -18.36 27.36 -23.53
CA ALA A 226 -19.38 28.38 -23.57
C ALA A 226 -19.76 28.82 -22.14
N GLN A 227 -19.98 30.12 -21.91
CA GLN A 227 -20.36 30.62 -20.58
C GLN A 227 -21.61 29.93 -20.00
N SER A 228 -22.54 29.51 -20.83
CA SER A 228 -23.77 28.83 -20.40
C SER A 228 -23.54 27.44 -19.81
N SER A 229 -22.35 26.86 -19.98
CA SER A 229 -21.99 25.54 -19.45
C SER A 229 -21.10 25.63 -18.20
N LEU A 230 -20.79 26.81 -17.71
CA LEU A 230 -19.92 27.01 -16.55
C LEU A 230 -20.72 27.31 -15.27
N PRO A 231 -20.25 26.95 -14.08
CA PRO A 231 -19.00 26.23 -13.78
C PRO A 231 -19.07 24.76 -14.26
N TYR A 232 -17.92 24.19 -14.56
CA TYR A 232 -17.83 22.90 -15.22
C TYR A 232 -16.62 22.11 -14.68
N THR A 233 -16.84 20.91 -14.17
CA THR A 233 -15.78 20.00 -13.73
C THR A 233 -15.26 19.19 -14.93
N LEU A 234 -13.97 19.29 -15.18
CA LEU A 234 -13.30 18.63 -16.30
C LEU A 234 -12.69 17.30 -15.92
N ALA A 235 -12.14 17.22 -14.71
CA ALA A 235 -11.53 16.03 -14.20
C ALA A 235 -11.68 15.96 -12.70
N GLU A 236 -11.99 14.76 -12.21
CA GLU A 236 -11.90 14.39 -10.81
C GLU A 236 -11.25 13.01 -10.75
N ALA A 237 -10.04 12.94 -10.24
CA ALA A 237 -9.26 11.72 -10.22
C ALA A 237 -8.57 11.53 -8.87
N GLY A 238 -8.54 10.29 -8.41
CA GLY A 238 -7.89 9.96 -7.17
C GLY A 238 -7.67 8.47 -7.01
N VAL A 239 -6.63 8.11 -6.29
CA VAL A 239 -6.33 6.73 -5.93
C VAL A 239 -5.96 6.64 -4.46
N SER A 240 -6.38 5.58 -3.80
CA SER A 240 -6.00 5.28 -2.43
C SER A 240 -5.58 3.83 -2.28
N LEU A 241 -4.67 3.58 -1.37
CA LEU A 241 -4.20 2.26 -0.97
C LEU A 241 -4.26 2.13 0.55
N ASN A 242 -4.83 1.02 1.01
CA ASN A 242 -4.81 0.62 2.41
C ASN A 242 -4.43 -0.85 2.48
N GLY A 243 -3.43 -1.21 3.27
CA GLY A 243 -2.98 -2.57 3.37
C GLY A 243 -2.08 -2.82 4.57
N SER A 244 -1.79 -4.09 4.81
CA SER A 244 -0.90 -4.51 5.87
C SER A 244 0.11 -5.56 5.40
N LEU A 245 1.31 -5.47 5.94
CA LEU A 245 2.38 -6.42 5.78
C LEU A 245 2.45 -7.29 7.04
N THR A 246 2.43 -8.61 6.89
CA THR A 246 2.44 -9.55 8.01
C THR A 246 3.55 -10.58 7.84
N ILE A 247 4.04 -11.09 8.97
CA ILE A 247 5.04 -12.17 9.00
C ILE A 247 4.43 -13.37 9.72
N ALA A 248 4.63 -14.55 9.14
CA ALA A 248 4.32 -15.83 9.77
C ALA A 248 5.57 -16.71 9.81
N ALA A 249 5.83 -17.33 10.95
CA ALA A 249 6.90 -18.32 11.05
C ALA A 249 6.61 -19.52 10.14
N VAL A 250 7.62 -20.01 9.45
CA VAL A 250 7.55 -21.27 8.71
C VAL A 250 7.97 -22.39 9.68
N PRO A 251 7.07 -23.34 10.04
CA PRO A 251 7.44 -24.44 10.91
C PRO A 251 8.61 -25.23 10.30
N GLU A 252 9.68 -25.40 11.08
CA GLU A 252 10.85 -26.14 10.64
C GLU A 252 10.48 -27.58 10.28
N PRO A 253 11.18 -28.22 9.31
CA PRO A 253 10.95 -29.62 8.94
C PRO A 253 11.03 -30.57 10.14
N GLU A 254 11.86 -30.24 11.14
CA GLU A 254 12.00 -30.99 12.39
C GLU A 254 10.70 -30.98 13.20
N THR A 255 9.95 -29.88 13.22
CA THR A 255 8.65 -29.80 13.90
C THR A 255 7.64 -30.77 13.28
N TYR A 256 7.60 -30.87 11.94
CA TYR A 256 6.76 -31.85 11.26
C TYR A 256 7.23 -33.27 11.52
N ALA A 257 8.55 -33.52 11.53
CA ALA A 257 9.11 -34.85 11.84
C ALA A 257 8.76 -35.28 13.27
N MET A 258 8.87 -34.39 14.25
CA MET A 258 8.49 -34.65 15.65
C MET A 258 6.98 -34.88 15.80
N LEU A 259 6.14 -34.09 15.09
CA LEU A 259 4.70 -34.33 15.08
C LEU A 259 4.35 -35.69 14.51
N LEU A 260 4.93 -36.08 13.37
CA LEU A 260 4.72 -37.37 12.74
C LEU A 260 5.23 -38.50 13.60
N ALA A 261 6.40 -38.37 14.24
CA ALA A 261 6.95 -39.33 15.17
C ALA A 261 6.02 -39.51 16.39
N GLY A 262 5.51 -38.42 16.95
CA GLY A 262 4.55 -38.44 18.06
C GLY A 262 3.24 -39.14 17.68
N LEU A 263 2.68 -38.82 16.51
CA LEU A 263 1.48 -39.49 15.97
C LEU A 263 1.72 -40.98 15.72
N GLY A 264 2.88 -41.33 15.16
CA GLY A 264 3.28 -42.72 14.95
C GLY A 264 3.39 -43.50 16.25
N LEU A 265 4.00 -42.90 17.29
CA LEU A 265 4.11 -43.51 18.62
C LEU A 265 2.73 -43.72 19.26
N MET A 266 1.85 -42.73 19.17
CA MET A 266 0.47 -42.83 19.70
C MET A 266 -0.31 -43.94 18.97
N GLY A 267 -0.18 -44.02 17.64
CA GLY A 267 -0.79 -45.09 16.83
C GLY A 267 -0.30 -46.49 17.23
N ALA A 268 0.99 -46.64 17.46
CA ALA A 268 1.57 -47.91 17.93
C ALA A 268 1.07 -48.34 19.32
N VAL A 269 0.97 -47.39 20.25
CA VAL A 269 0.41 -47.63 21.60
C VAL A 269 -1.07 -47.98 21.54
N ALA A 270 -1.85 -47.28 20.72
CA ALA A 270 -3.28 -47.56 20.55
C ALA A 270 -3.51 -48.95 19.94
N ARG A 271 -2.69 -49.37 18.98
CA ARG A 271 -2.75 -50.71 18.36
C ARG A 271 -2.43 -51.83 19.37
N ARG A 272 -1.41 -51.63 20.22
CA ARG A 272 -1.07 -52.60 21.28
C ARG A 272 -2.19 -52.78 22.29
N ARG A 273 -2.94 -51.71 22.62
CA ARG A 273 -4.08 -51.79 23.56
C ARG A 273 -5.31 -52.52 23.01
N LYS A 274 -5.48 -52.57 21.67
CA LYS A 274 -6.57 -53.34 21.03
C LYS A 274 -6.23 -54.80 20.86
N ALA A 275 -4.94 -55.19 20.90
CA ALA A 275 -4.47 -56.53 20.73
C ALA A 275 -4.32 -57.29 22.08
N ALA A 276 -4.45 -56.62 23.21
CA ALA A 276 -4.52 -57.17 24.57
C ALA A 276 -5.98 -57.12 25.09
#